data_a8cb539778aae63d6dabb45824188279
#
_entry.id   a8cb539778aae63d6dabb45824188279
#
_cell.length_a   1.000
_cell.length_b   1.000
_cell.length_c   1.000
_cell.angle_alpha   90.00
_cell.angle_beta   90.00
_cell.angle_gamma   90.00
#
_symmetry.space_group_name_H-M   'P 1'
#
loop_
_entity.id
_entity.type
_entity.pdbx_description
1 polymer ?
#
loop_
_entity_poly.entity_id
_entity_poly.type
_entity_poly.pdbx_seq_one_letter_code
_entity_poly.pdbx_strand_id
1 'polypeptide(L)'
;EQGHVHLFRRGPDGTLSHLTGLSLDERGAPLQWFAPNLWVTGGRWLRTGTAARLLRAPDLRLRGPLAGVALWLTDLLCLYRQPLLQMLRQRDAAIERHCAEQGLTPRQARTDRRIALWQSTPIEWPRDAVAAIEGSPRFC
;
A
#
# COMPACT_ATOMS: atom_id res chain seq x y z
N GLU A 1 2.95 15.44 -14.30
CA GLU A 1 3.59 14.51 -13.34
C GLU A 1 2.56 14.08 -12.31
N GLN A 2 2.53 12.83 -11.97
CA GLN A 2 1.65 12.29 -10.93
C GLN A 2 2.34 12.45 -9.57
N GLY A 3 1.60 12.94 -8.57
CA GLY A 3 2.06 12.93 -7.18
C GLY A 3 2.00 11.53 -6.56
N HIS A 4 2.90 11.26 -5.62
CA HIS A 4 2.88 10.01 -4.86
C HIS A 4 2.93 10.31 -3.36
N VAL A 5 2.12 9.58 -2.60
CA VAL A 5 2.19 9.52 -1.14
C VAL A 5 2.64 8.13 -0.74
N HIS A 6 3.68 8.03 0.08
CA HIS A 6 4.16 6.76 0.63
C HIS A 6 3.84 6.66 2.10
N LEU A 7 3.21 5.56 2.51
CA LEU A 7 2.87 5.28 3.89
C LEU A 7 3.84 4.26 4.48
N PHE A 8 4.40 4.61 5.63
CA PHE A 8 5.38 3.78 6.32
C PHE A 8 4.95 3.48 7.75
N ARG A 9 5.23 2.27 8.20
CA ARG A 9 5.27 1.95 9.62
C ARG A 9 6.66 2.28 10.16
N ARG A 10 6.73 3.01 11.26
CA ARG A 10 7.96 3.18 12.04
C ARG A 10 8.04 2.11 13.13
N GLY A 11 9.12 1.35 13.15
CA GLY A 11 9.42 0.40 14.22
C GLY A 11 9.91 1.11 15.50
N PRO A 12 9.98 0.38 16.64
CA PRO A 12 10.51 0.93 17.89
C PRO A 12 11.96 1.41 17.77
N ASP A 13 12.74 0.79 16.92
CA ASP A 13 14.14 1.11 16.60
C ASP A 13 14.28 2.23 15.55
N GLY A 14 13.19 2.90 15.19
CA GLY A 14 13.17 3.94 14.16
C GLY A 14 13.16 3.42 12.72
N THR A 15 13.31 2.12 12.51
CA THR A 15 13.32 1.53 11.16
C THR A 15 11.97 1.72 10.47
N LEU A 16 11.99 2.12 9.20
CA LEU A 16 10.80 2.27 8.37
C LEU A 16 10.50 0.99 7.61
N SER A 17 9.22 0.66 7.52
CA SER A 17 8.70 -0.42 6.67
C SER A 17 7.58 0.13 5.81
N HIS A 18 7.71 0.03 4.49
CA HIS A 18 6.71 0.55 3.55
C HIS A 18 5.43 -0.27 3.63
N LEU A 19 4.30 0.39 3.83
CA LEU A 19 2.97 -0.23 3.85
C LEU A 19 2.39 -0.27 2.44
N THR A 20 2.21 0.89 1.83
CA THR A 20 1.66 1.09 0.48
C THR A 20 1.99 2.49 -0.02
N GLY A 21 1.96 2.68 -1.33
CA GLY A 21 1.96 3.98 -1.97
C GLY A 21 0.57 4.31 -2.54
N LEU A 22 0.29 5.59 -2.68
CA LEU A 22 -0.91 6.14 -3.30
C LEU A 22 -0.47 7.08 -4.42
N SER A 23 -0.89 6.81 -5.66
CA SER A 23 -0.71 7.73 -6.77
C SER A 23 -1.85 8.73 -6.83
N LEU A 24 -1.52 9.96 -7.13
CA LEU A 24 -2.45 11.08 -7.28
C LEU A 24 -2.31 11.67 -8.69
N ASP A 25 -3.40 12.16 -9.24
CA ASP A 25 -3.36 12.97 -10.47
C ASP A 25 -2.84 14.39 -10.19
N GLU A 26 -2.81 15.21 -11.22
CA GLU A 26 -2.37 16.61 -11.16
C GLU A 26 -3.27 17.51 -10.28
N ARG A 27 -4.49 17.06 -9.98
CA ARG A 27 -5.45 17.74 -9.11
C ARG A 27 -5.47 17.20 -7.69
N GLY A 28 -4.64 16.19 -7.40
CA GLY A 28 -4.57 15.52 -6.10
C GLY A 28 -5.64 14.44 -5.91
N ALA A 29 -6.38 14.05 -6.95
CA ALA A 29 -7.33 12.95 -6.85
C ALA A 29 -6.61 11.60 -6.82
N PRO A 30 -7.06 10.64 -5.99
CA PRO A 30 -6.43 9.34 -5.87
C PRO A 30 -6.69 8.48 -7.12
N LEU A 31 -5.63 7.89 -7.69
CA LEU A 31 -5.68 7.06 -8.90
C LEU A 31 -5.56 5.57 -8.59
N GLN A 32 -4.57 5.19 -7.78
CA GLN A 32 -4.33 3.80 -7.44
C GLN A 32 -3.47 3.66 -6.19
N TRP A 33 -3.68 2.55 -5.48
CA TRP A 33 -2.74 2.04 -4.50
C TRP A 33 -1.67 1.20 -5.19
N PHE A 34 -0.43 1.22 -4.68
CA PHE A 34 0.65 0.43 -5.25
C PHE A 34 1.63 -0.10 -4.20
N ALA A 35 2.26 -1.21 -4.53
CA ALA A 35 3.25 -1.88 -3.69
C ALA A 35 4.57 -2.02 -4.46
N PRO A 36 5.51 -1.08 -4.30
CA PRO A 36 6.81 -1.11 -4.95
C PRO A 36 7.71 -2.20 -4.36
N ASN A 37 8.78 -2.50 -5.05
CA ASN A 37 9.82 -3.37 -4.52
C ASN A 37 10.63 -2.67 -3.42
N LEU A 38 11.32 -3.45 -2.58
CA LEU A 38 12.05 -2.93 -1.41
C LEU A 38 13.19 -1.98 -1.81
N TRP A 39 13.86 -2.21 -2.93
CA TRP A 39 14.95 -1.35 -3.38
C TRP A 39 14.49 0.08 -3.73
N VAL A 40 13.20 0.26 -4.06
CA VAL A 40 12.62 1.58 -4.36
C VAL A 40 12.42 2.40 -3.10
N THR A 41 11.97 1.76 -2.00
CA THR A 41 11.57 2.45 -0.77
C THR A 41 12.58 2.30 0.36
N GLY A 42 13.46 1.30 0.28
CA GLY A 42 14.39 0.97 1.36
C GLY A 42 13.72 0.41 2.61
N GLY A 43 14.46 0.38 3.71
CA GLY A 43 13.95 -0.03 5.02
C GLY A 43 13.75 -1.55 5.15
N ARG A 44 12.72 -1.95 5.91
CA ARG A 44 12.37 -3.35 6.15
C ARG A 44 11.13 -3.77 5.38
N TRP A 45 11.12 -5.02 4.93
CA TRP A 45 9.95 -5.60 4.30
C TRP A 45 8.80 -5.77 5.28
N LEU A 46 7.63 -5.22 4.96
CA LEU A 46 6.42 -5.38 5.74
C LEU A 46 5.64 -6.60 5.24
N ARG A 47 5.50 -7.62 6.08
CA ARG A 47 4.70 -8.81 5.78
C ARG A 47 3.21 -8.47 5.75
N THR A 48 2.45 -9.11 4.87
CA THR A 48 0.99 -8.87 4.73
C THR A 48 0.21 -9.08 6.04
N GLY A 49 0.57 -10.06 6.88
CA GLY A 49 -0.06 -10.25 8.18
C GLY A 49 0.15 -9.08 9.17
N THR A 50 1.30 -8.39 9.09
CA THR A 50 1.54 -7.17 9.87
C THR A 50 0.77 -5.99 9.29
N ALA A 51 0.74 -5.84 7.96
CA ALA A 51 -0.06 -4.84 7.28
C ALA A 51 -1.56 -4.97 7.62
N ALA A 52 -2.07 -6.20 7.67
CA ALA A 52 -3.46 -6.47 8.05
C ALA A 52 -3.81 -5.96 9.46
N ARG A 53 -2.89 -6.08 10.41
CA ARG A 53 -3.09 -5.53 11.77
C ARG A 53 -3.11 -4.00 11.75
N LEU A 54 -2.21 -3.36 11.00
CA LEU A 54 -2.16 -1.90 10.88
C LEU A 54 -3.41 -1.33 10.20
N LEU A 55 -3.92 -2.01 9.18
CA LEU A 55 -5.10 -1.58 8.43
C LEU A 55 -6.43 -1.82 9.17
N ARG A 56 -6.44 -2.48 10.33
CA ARG A 56 -7.65 -2.59 11.17
C ARG A 56 -8.02 -1.27 11.85
N ALA A 57 -7.01 -0.53 12.28
CA ALA A 57 -7.16 0.78 12.93
C ALA A 57 -5.96 1.64 12.51
N PRO A 58 -5.97 2.20 11.30
CA PRO A 58 -4.90 3.06 10.84
C PRO A 58 -4.87 4.34 11.67
N ASP A 59 -3.69 4.70 12.18
CA ASP A 59 -3.46 5.89 12.98
C ASP A 59 -2.33 6.70 12.35
N LEU A 60 -2.71 7.66 11.51
CA LEU A 60 -1.79 8.60 10.87
C LEU A 60 -1.69 9.88 11.71
N ARG A 61 -0.57 10.05 12.41
CA ARG A 61 -0.35 11.18 13.31
C ARG A 61 0.37 12.32 12.62
N LEU A 62 -0.36 13.09 11.82
CA LEU A 62 0.10 14.37 11.30
C LEU A 62 -0.56 15.51 12.09
N ARG A 63 0.18 16.60 12.29
CA ARG A 63 -0.30 17.76 13.04
C ARG A 63 -0.27 19.02 12.18
N GLY A 64 -0.93 20.08 12.67
CA GLY A 64 -0.97 21.37 11.99
C GLY A 64 -1.67 21.29 10.63
N PRO A 65 -1.14 21.96 9.61
CA PRO A 65 -1.78 22.02 8.28
C PRO A 65 -2.03 20.66 7.61
N LEU A 66 -1.28 19.63 8.01
CA LEU A 66 -1.40 18.28 7.44
C LEU A 66 -2.39 17.38 8.19
N ALA A 67 -3.04 17.87 9.25
CA ALA A 67 -4.02 17.07 10.00
C ALA A 67 -5.19 16.62 9.14
N GLY A 68 -5.71 17.48 8.24
CA GLY A 68 -6.75 17.13 7.28
C GLY A 68 -6.33 16.04 6.29
N VAL A 69 -5.09 16.09 5.82
CA VAL A 69 -4.51 15.05 4.95
C VAL A 69 -4.43 13.72 5.69
N ALA A 70 -4.06 13.72 6.98
CA ALA A 70 -4.01 12.50 7.79
C ALA A 70 -5.39 11.85 7.94
N LEU A 71 -6.44 12.65 8.21
CA LEU A 71 -7.82 12.16 8.28
C LEU A 71 -8.27 11.56 6.96
N TRP A 72 -8.11 12.30 5.87
CA TRP A 72 -8.45 11.84 4.52
C TRP A 72 -7.73 10.51 4.15
N LEU A 73 -6.43 10.39 4.41
CA LEU A 73 -5.68 9.15 4.17
C LEU A 73 -6.16 8.00 5.08
N THR A 74 -6.53 8.30 6.33
CA THR A 74 -7.08 7.31 7.25
C THR A 74 -8.40 6.75 6.74
N ASP A 75 -9.31 7.62 6.27
CA ASP A 75 -10.59 7.23 5.70
C ASP A 75 -10.42 6.40 4.42
N LEU A 76 -9.48 6.79 3.55
CA LEU A 76 -9.12 5.99 2.37
C LEU A 76 -8.56 4.61 2.75
N LEU A 77 -7.70 4.51 3.75
CA LEU A 77 -7.19 3.23 4.22
C LEU A 77 -8.28 2.34 4.80
N CYS A 78 -9.26 2.91 5.50
CA CYS A 78 -10.43 2.19 6.00
C CYS A 78 -11.30 1.70 4.84
N LEU A 79 -11.65 2.57 3.91
CA LEU A 79 -12.47 2.24 2.74
C LEU A 79 -11.82 1.15 1.88
N TYR A 80 -10.55 1.29 1.56
CA TYR A 80 -9.82 0.37 0.69
C TYR A 80 -9.11 -0.77 1.43
N ARG A 81 -9.46 -1.04 2.69
CA ARG A 81 -8.79 -2.05 3.51
C ARG A 81 -8.73 -3.41 2.83
N GLN A 82 -9.84 -3.91 2.31
CA GLN A 82 -9.89 -5.23 1.66
C GLN A 82 -9.14 -5.25 0.31
N PRO A 83 -9.35 -4.29 -0.61
CA PRO A 83 -8.52 -4.17 -1.81
C PRO A 83 -7.03 -4.09 -1.52
N LEU A 84 -6.62 -3.33 -0.51
CA LEU A 84 -5.22 -3.23 -0.09
C LEU A 84 -4.66 -4.56 0.40
N LEU A 85 -5.41 -5.30 1.23
CA LEU A 85 -4.99 -6.61 1.71
C LEU A 85 -4.89 -7.62 0.57
N GLN A 86 -5.79 -7.57 -0.39
CA GLN A 86 -5.74 -8.41 -1.59
C GLN A 86 -4.50 -8.09 -2.43
N MET A 87 -4.23 -6.80 -2.70
CA MET A 87 -3.05 -6.34 -3.41
C MET A 87 -1.76 -6.82 -2.74
N LEU A 88 -1.66 -6.73 -1.41
CA LEU A 88 -0.48 -7.17 -0.66
C LEU A 88 -0.30 -8.69 -0.68
N ARG A 89 -1.38 -9.48 -0.68
CA ARG A 89 -1.31 -10.94 -0.87
C ARG A 89 -0.83 -11.28 -2.28
N GLN A 90 -1.35 -10.60 -3.31
CA GLN A 90 -0.92 -10.76 -4.70
C GLN A 90 0.55 -10.38 -4.88
N ARG A 91 1.02 -9.32 -4.20
CA ARG A 91 2.43 -8.95 -4.14
C ARG A 91 3.28 -10.10 -3.57
N ASP A 92 2.91 -10.65 -2.42
CA ASP A 92 3.68 -11.71 -1.78
C ASP A 92 3.71 -12.96 -2.67
N ALA A 93 2.58 -13.34 -3.29
CA ALA A 93 2.51 -14.44 -4.26
C ALA A 93 3.34 -14.18 -5.54
N ALA A 94 3.38 -12.94 -6.03
CA ALA A 94 4.22 -12.57 -7.18
C ALA A 94 5.72 -12.74 -6.87
N ILE A 95 6.14 -12.37 -5.65
CA ILE A 95 7.52 -12.57 -5.20
C ILE A 95 7.85 -14.06 -5.11
N GLU A 96 6.96 -14.89 -4.57
CA GLU A 96 7.16 -16.34 -4.47
C GLU A 96 7.31 -16.98 -5.87
N ARG A 97 6.45 -16.62 -6.83
CA ARG A 97 6.57 -17.08 -8.21
C ARG A 97 7.89 -16.64 -8.83
N HIS A 98 8.27 -15.38 -8.70
CA HIS A 98 9.53 -14.88 -9.24
C HIS A 98 10.74 -15.60 -8.62
N CYS A 99 10.71 -15.90 -7.33
CA CYS A 99 11.74 -16.71 -6.68
C CYS A 99 11.84 -18.10 -7.30
N ALA A 100 10.71 -18.78 -7.51
CA ALA A 100 10.68 -20.11 -8.09
C ALA A 100 11.18 -20.13 -9.55
N GLU A 101 10.74 -19.17 -10.36
CA GLU A 101 11.10 -19.07 -11.78
C GLU A 101 12.58 -18.71 -12.00
N GLN A 102 13.15 -17.89 -11.12
CA GLN A 102 14.51 -17.37 -11.27
C GLN A 102 15.55 -18.04 -10.34
N GLY A 103 15.14 -18.98 -9.50
CA GLY A 103 16.02 -19.60 -8.50
C GLY A 103 16.53 -18.61 -7.44
N LEU A 104 15.74 -17.58 -7.11
CA LEU A 104 16.12 -16.52 -6.19
C LEU A 104 15.59 -16.78 -4.78
N THR A 105 16.33 -16.30 -3.79
CA THR A 105 15.78 -16.14 -2.44
C THR A 105 14.82 -14.97 -2.35
N PRO A 106 13.86 -14.93 -1.40
CA PRO A 106 12.97 -13.79 -1.21
C PRO A 106 13.71 -12.45 -0.97
N ARG A 107 14.90 -12.50 -0.38
CA ARG A 107 15.75 -11.32 -0.19
C ARG A 107 16.24 -10.78 -1.53
N GLN A 108 16.73 -11.66 -2.41
CA GLN A 108 17.22 -11.29 -3.74
C GLN A 108 16.08 -10.72 -4.60
N ALA A 109 14.91 -11.37 -4.61
CA ALA A 109 13.76 -10.89 -5.36
C ALA A 109 13.31 -9.47 -4.91
N ARG A 110 13.31 -9.19 -3.59
CA ARG A 110 12.95 -7.88 -3.03
C ARG A 110 13.98 -6.79 -3.32
N THR A 111 15.17 -7.15 -3.74
CA THR A 111 16.24 -6.21 -4.13
C THR A 111 16.55 -6.26 -5.63
N ASP A 112 15.80 -7.03 -6.41
CA ASP A 112 15.95 -7.12 -7.85
C ASP A 112 15.55 -5.79 -8.51
N ARG A 113 16.53 -5.08 -9.04
CA ARG A 113 16.35 -3.76 -9.65
C ARG A 113 15.60 -3.79 -10.98
N ARG A 114 15.40 -4.96 -11.57
CA ARG A 114 14.58 -5.14 -12.78
C ARG A 114 13.09 -5.00 -12.48
N ILE A 115 12.69 -5.14 -11.22
CA ILE A 115 11.31 -5.04 -10.77
C ILE A 115 11.18 -3.86 -9.80
N ALA A 116 10.55 -2.79 -10.25
CA ALA A 116 10.28 -1.61 -9.41
C ALA A 116 8.95 -1.72 -8.66
N LEU A 117 7.95 -2.33 -9.30
CA LEU A 117 6.59 -2.45 -8.80
C LEU A 117 6.12 -3.91 -8.86
N TRP A 118 5.60 -4.43 -7.74
CA TRP A 118 5.04 -5.78 -7.68
C TRP A 118 3.55 -5.82 -8.00
N GLN A 119 2.78 -4.86 -7.48
CA GLN A 119 1.32 -4.85 -7.63
C GLN A 119 0.77 -3.44 -7.51
N SER A 120 -0.40 -3.21 -8.14
CA SER A 120 -1.23 -2.03 -7.92
C SER A 120 -2.71 -2.41 -7.95
N THR A 121 -3.55 -1.55 -7.37
CA THR A 121 -5.01 -1.67 -7.44
C THR A 121 -5.62 -0.30 -7.69
N PRO A 122 -6.48 -0.16 -8.71
CA PRO A 122 -7.06 1.13 -9.07
C PRO A 122 -8.04 1.62 -8.00
N ILE A 123 -8.23 2.93 -7.97
CA ILE A 123 -9.22 3.64 -7.20
C ILE A 123 -10.19 4.27 -8.19
N GLU A 124 -11.47 3.91 -8.12
CA GLU A 124 -12.53 4.44 -8.97
C GLU A 124 -13.50 5.29 -8.12
N TRP A 125 -12.99 6.40 -7.62
CA TRP A 125 -13.79 7.36 -6.85
C TRP A 125 -14.68 8.21 -7.79
N PRO A 126 -15.96 8.47 -7.51
CA PRO A 126 -16.73 8.10 -6.29
C PRO A 126 -17.42 6.74 -6.31
N ARG A 127 -17.32 5.97 -7.41
CA ARG A 127 -17.98 4.66 -7.58
C ARG A 127 -17.70 3.69 -6.43
N ASP A 128 -16.45 3.62 -5.98
CA ASP A 128 -16.03 2.74 -4.89
C ASP A 128 -16.68 3.12 -3.56
N ALA A 129 -16.90 4.41 -3.31
CA ALA A 129 -17.59 4.89 -2.10
C ALA A 129 -19.06 4.45 -2.09
N VAL A 130 -19.76 4.56 -3.21
CA VAL A 130 -21.15 4.08 -3.34
C VAL A 130 -21.20 2.56 -3.11
N ALA A 131 -20.33 1.79 -3.77
CA ALA A 131 -20.26 0.34 -3.62
C ALA A 131 -19.98 -0.09 -2.17
N ALA A 132 -19.17 0.63 -1.43
CA ALA A 132 -18.89 0.35 -0.03
C ALA A 132 -20.13 0.61 0.87
N ILE A 133 -20.88 1.68 0.62
CA ILE A 133 -22.14 2.00 1.34
C ILE A 133 -23.19 0.93 1.08
N GLU A 134 -23.26 0.40 -0.13
CA GLU A 134 -24.18 -0.66 -0.54
C GLU A 134 -23.75 -2.07 -0.06
N GLY A 135 -22.66 -2.18 0.71
CA GLY A 135 -22.18 -3.44 1.28
C GLY A 135 -21.52 -4.38 0.28
N SER A 136 -20.87 -3.84 -0.76
CA SER A 136 -20.14 -4.65 -1.73
C SER A 136 -19.06 -5.53 -1.05
N PRO A 137 -18.98 -6.83 -1.38
CA PRO A 137 -17.96 -7.73 -0.81
C PRO A 137 -16.51 -7.31 -1.05
N ARG A 138 -16.30 -6.41 -2.01
CA ARG A 138 -14.96 -5.84 -2.27
C ARG A 138 -14.45 -5.00 -1.10
N PHE A 139 -15.34 -4.41 -0.30
CA PHE A 139 -15.01 -3.46 0.77
C PHE A 139 -15.36 -3.98 2.18
N CYS A 140 -16.06 -5.10 2.28
CA CYS A 140 -16.44 -5.74 3.56
C CYS A 140 -15.35 -6.62 4.17
#